data_cf7a0234e4809c803076c09652436d15
#
_entry.id   cf7a0234e4809c803076c09652436d15
#
_cell.length_a   1.000
_cell.length_b   1.000
_cell.length_c   1.000
_cell.angle_alpha   90.00
_cell.angle_beta   90.00
_cell.angle_gamma   90.00
#
_symmetry.space_group_name_H-M   'P 1'
#
loop_
_entity.id
_entity.type
_entity.pdbx_description
1 polymer ?
#
loop_
_entity_poly.entity_id
_entity_poly.type
_entity_poly.pdbx_seq_one_letter_code
_entity_poly.pdbx_strand_id
1 'polypeptide(L)'
;MDILFKNDDFVFSYRVGGILIHNGKILLQRPKNDDYAIIGGHVAAMETSMETLKREFEEELHAKIEVDNLLAIGEIYFPWGKRPCHQICLYYNVHLVDDNIPLDGVFHGYDELDNERIDLDFCWVSLEDLKKGTKVYPLELIQYILEPGKEIVHFVSKQI
;
A
#
# COMPACT_ATOMS: atom_id res chain seq x y z
N MET A 1 -8.56 -15.81 -5.35
CA MET A 1 -9.59 -15.35 -4.38
C MET A 1 -8.88 -14.61 -3.25
N ASP A 2 -9.27 -13.37 -3.03
CA ASP A 2 -8.70 -12.55 -1.96
C ASP A 2 -9.10 -13.07 -0.58
N ILE A 3 -8.19 -12.95 0.39
CA ILE A 3 -8.49 -13.24 1.80
C ILE A 3 -9.22 -12.01 2.37
N LEU A 4 -10.51 -11.98 2.12
CA LEU A 4 -11.41 -10.91 2.47
C LEU A 4 -12.76 -11.53 2.88
N PHE A 5 -13.13 -11.34 4.14
CA PHE A 5 -14.36 -11.91 4.69
C PHE A 5 -15.33 -10.81 5.07
N LYS A 6 -16.58 -10.95 4.66
CA LYS A 6 -17.63 -9.98 4.94
C LYS A 6 -18.82 -10.70 5.57
N ASN A 7 -19.35 -10.13 6.65
CA ASN A 7 -20.63 -10.51 7.22
C ASN A 7 -21.43 -9.24 7.53
N ASP A 8 -22.57 -9.38 8.21
CA ASP A 8 -23.43 -8.23 8.50
C ASP A 8 -22.81 -7.24 9.51
N ASP A 9 -21.88 -7.70 10.34
CA ASP A 9 -21.34 -6.93 11.45
C ASP A 9 -19.98 -6.29 11.14
N PHE A 10 -19.13 -6.94 10.38
CA PHE A 10 -17.77 -6.44 10.08
C PHE A 10 -17.19 -7.02 8.79
N VAL A 11 -16.11 -6.39 8.35
CA VAL A 11 -15.26 -6.87 7.26
C VAL A 11 -13.90 -7.22 7.83
N PHE A 12 -13.35 -8.38 7.48
CA PHE A 12 -11.96 -8.72 7.74
C PHE A 12 -11.17 -8.68 6.45
N SER A 13 -10.02 -8.00 6.49
CA SER A 13 -9.15 -7.80 5.32
C SER A 13 -7.71 -8.18 5.67
N TYR A 14 -7.08 -8.97 4.81
CA TYR A 14 -5.65 -9.24 4.89
C TYR A 14 -4.98 -8.61 3.68
N ARG A 15 -4.12 -7.60 3.91
CA ARG A 15 -3.47 -6.83 2.85
C ARG A 15 -1.95 -6.84 2.98
N VAL A 16 -1.31 -6.46 1.89
CA VAL A 16 0.13 -6.22 1.82
C VAL A 16 0.36 -4.88 1.13
N GLY A 17 1.35 -4.14 1.58
CA GLY A 17 1.74 -2.86 1.00
C GLY A 17 3.24 -2.80 0.74
N GLY A 18 3.63 -2.09 -0.32
CA GLY A 18 5.02 -1.90 -0.72
C GLY A 18 5.48 -0.46 -0.56
N ILE A 19 6.56 -0.29 0.17
CA ILE A 19 7.21 1.00 0.36
C ILE A 19 8.36 1.08 -0.62
N LEU A 20 8.17 1.88 -1.67
CA LEU A 20 9.13 2.07 -2.75
C LEU A 20 9.68 3.48 -2.67
N ILE A 21 10.94 3.59 -2.26
CA ILE A 21 11.65 4.86 -2.13
C ILE A 21 12.75 4.93 -3.17
N HIS A 22 12.81 6.04 -3.89
CA HIS A 22 13.84 6.31 -4.89
C HIS A 22 14.21 7.80 -4.85
N ASN A 23 15.50 8.10 -4.69
CA ASN A 23 16.01 9.46 -4.65
C ASN A 23 15.27 10.37 -3.66
N GLY A 24 14.99 9.89 -2.45
CA GLY A 24 14.33 10.66 -1.40
C GLY A 24 12.85 10.88 -1.61
N LYS A 25 12.22 10.13 -2.51
CA LYS A 25 10.78 10.16 -2.77
C LYS A 25 10.17 8.79 -2.63
N ILE A 26 8.94 8.72 -2.13
CA ILE A 26 8.15 7.51 -2.03
C ILE A 26 7.07 7.50 -3.10
N LEU A 27 6.84 6.34 -3.71
CA LEU A 27 5.75 6.16 -4.66
C LEU A 27 4.46 5.83 -3.92
N LEU A 28 3.44 6.61 -4.14
CA LEU A 28 2.14 6.47 -3.49
C LEU A 28 1.01 6.42 -4.51
N GLN A 29 -0.07 5.76 -4.15
CA GLN A 29 -1.32 5.85 -4.87
C GLN A 29 -2.04 7.14 -4.47
N ARG A 30 -2.57 7.86 -5.47
CA ARG A 30 -3.29 9.11 -5.28
C ARG A 30 -4.77 8.90 -5.60
N PRO A 31 -5.63 8.64 -4.60
CA PRO A 31 -7.07 8.58 -4.82
C PRO A 31 -7.65 9.96 -5.15
N LYS A 32 -8.79 9.99 -5.84
CA LYS A 32 -9.37 11.27 -6.31
C LYS A 32 -9.81 12.19 -5.18
N ASN A 33 -10.32 11.65 -4.07
CA ASN A 33 -10.93 12.42 -2.99
C ASN A 33 -10.38 12.10 -1.60
N ASP A 34 -9.33 11.29 -1.52
CA ASP A 34 -8.73 10.87 -0.26
C ASP A 34 -7.25 11.25 -0.22
N ASP A 35 -6.64 11.08 0.96
CA ASP A 35 -5.22 11.24 1.13
C ASP A 35 -4.46 10.08 0.45
N TYR A 36 -3.16 10.24 0.32
CA TYR A 36 -2.31 9.22 -0.30
C TYR A 36 -2.40 7.87 0.42
N ALA A 37 -2.22 6.81 -0.34
CA ALA A 37 -2.20 5.45 0.16
C ALA A 37 -0.94 4.71 -0.30
N ILE A 38 -0.52 3.75 0.51
CA ILE A 38 0.56 2.81 0.15
C ILE A 38 0.04 1.87 -0.94
N ILE A 39 0.88 1.61 -1.93
CA ILE A 39 0.55 0.71 -3.03
C ILE A 39 0.53 -0.73 -2.52
N GLY A 40 -0.50 -1.47 -2.87
CA GLY A 40 -0.63 -2.87 -2.48
C GLY A 40 -1.99 -3.44 -2.83
N GLY A 41 -2.37 -4.49 -2.16
CA GLY A 41 -3.63 -5.16 -2.41
C GLY A 41 -3.95 -6.23 -1.38
N HIS A 42 -5.09 -6.89 -1.54
CA HIS A 42 -5.47 -8.01 -0.70
C HIS A 42 -4.60 -9.23 -1.03
N VAL A 43 -4.11 -9.89 0.01
CA VAL A 43 -3.36 -11.14 -0.17
C VAL A 43 -4.31 -12.20 -0.70
N ALA A 44 -3.92 -12.84 -1.79
CA ALA A 44 -4.72 -13.90 -2.38
C ALA A 44 -4.52 -15.22 -1.64
N ALA A 45 -5.59 -16.03 -1.59
CA ALA A 45 -5.52 -17.35 -0.98
C ALA A 45 -4.42 -18.18 -1.66
N MET A 46 -3.58 -18.80 -0.85
CA MET A 46 -2.45 -19.66 -1.26
C MET A 46 -1.27 -18.92 -1.89
N GLU A 47 -1.32 -17.60 -1.99
CA GLU A 47 -0.12 -16.78 -2.26
C GLU A 47 0.52 -16.34 -0.95
N THR A 48 1.85 -16.21 -0.95
CA THR A 48 2.51 -15.47 0.13
C THR A 48 2.24 -13.98 -0.05
N SER A 49 2.36 -13.22 1.02
CA SER A 49 2.20 -11.76 0.93
C SER A 49 3.20 -11.12 -0.06
N MET A 50 4.43 -11.65 -0.13
CA MET A 50 5.45 -11.18 -1.07
C MET A 50 5.08 -11.47 -2.52
N GLU A 51 4.53 -12.65 -2.80
CA GLU A 51 4.05 -13.02 -4.15
C GLU A 51 2.91 -12.11 -4.58
N THR A 52 1.94 -11.87 -3.69
CA THR A 52 0.84 -10.94 -3.94
C THR A 52 1.37 -9.54 -4.26
N LEU A 53 2.32 -9.05 -3.47
CA LEU A 53 2.85 -7.69 -3.67
C LEU A 53 3.51 -7.52 -5.04
N LYS A 54 4.31 -8.50 -5.46
CA LYS A 54 4.93 -8.49 -6.80
C LYS A 54 3.88 -8.48 -7.90
N ARG A 55 2.85 -9.31 -7.76
CA ARG A 55 1.76 -9.40 -8.75
C ARG A 55 0.98 -8.08 -8.83
N GLU A 56 0.65 -7.47 -7.68
CA GLU A 56 -0.08 -6.19 -7.65
C GLU A 56 0.70 -5.06 -8.31
N PHE A 57 2.01 -4.98 -8.12
CA PHE A 57 2.84 -3.99 -8.81
C PHE A 57 2.85 -4.21 -10.33
N GLU A 58 2.91 -5.45 -10.79
CA GLU A 58 2.83 -5.74 -12.22
C GLU A 58 1.46 -5.42 -12.81
N GLU A 59 0.37 -5.78 -12.12
CA GLU A 59 -0.99 -5.55 -12.60
C GLU A 59 -1.34 -4.05 -12.64
N GLU A 60 -1.03 -3.31 -11.59
CA GLU A 60 -1.43 -1.90 -11.44
C GLU A 60 -0.46 -0.92 -12.12
N LEU A 61 0.84 -1.15 -12.01
CA LEU A 61 1.86 -0.22 -12.48
C LEU A 61 2.64 -0.73 -13.70
N HIS A 62 2.50 -2.00 -14.04
CA HIS A 62 3.35 -2.67 -15.05
C HIS A 62 4.83 -2.58 -14.70
N ALA A 63 5.14 -2.65 -13.41
CA ALA A 63 6.49 -2.56 -12.87
C ALA A 63 6.88 -3.86 -12.17
N LYS A 64 8.12 -4.29 -12.35
CA LYS A 64 8.69 -5.42 -11.62
C LYS A 64 9.48 -4.92 -10.43
N ILE A 65 9.23 -5.55 -9.29
CA ILE A 65 9.91 -5.23 -8.04
C ILE A 65 10.54 -6.49 -7.43
N GLU A 66 11.53 -6.26 -6.57
CA GLU A 66 11.98 -7.23 -5.58
C GLU A 66 11.54 -6.77 -4.20
N VAL A 67 11.15 -7.73 -3.38
CA VAL A 67 10.75 -7.47 -1.99
C VAL A 67 11.98 -7.65 -1.10
N ASP A 68 12.32 -6.62 -0.33
CA ASP A 68 13.53 -6.62 0.49
C ASP A 68 13.26 -7.17 1.89
N ASN A 69 12.63 -6.38 2.75
CA ASN A 69 12.40 -6.77 4.12
C ASN A 69 11.03 -6.31 4.61
N LEU A 70 10.49 -7.01 5.57
CA LEU A 70 9.27 -6.61 6.26
C LEU A 70 9.60 -5.45 7.20
N LEU A 71 8.96 -4.30 6.97
CA LEU A 71 9.13 -3.11 7.78
C LEU A 71 8.18 -3.11 8.98
N ALA A 72 6.91 -3.40 8.74
CA ALA A 72 5.89 -3.24 9.76
C ALA A 72 4.70 -4.18 9.55
N ILE A 73 4.03 -4.49 10.65
CA ILE A 73 2.73 -5.16 10.66
C ILE A 73 1.73 -4.22 11.31
N GLY A 74 0.66 -3.88 10.59
CA GLY A 74 -0.39 -3.00 11.09
C GLY A 74 -1.67 -3.75 11.38
N GLU A 75 -2.26 -3.49 12.55
CA GLU A 75 -3.65 -3.82 12.85
C GLU A 75 -4.45 -2.55 12.67
N ILE A 76 -5.31 -2.52 11.65
CA ILE A 76 -5.94 -1.29 11.17
C ILE A 76 -7.45 -1.44 11.21
N TYR A 77 -8.12 -0.47 11.85
CA TYR A 77 -9.55 -0.43 12.00
C TYR A 77 -10.07 0.83 11.31
N PHE A 78 -10.93 0.66 10.30
CA PHE A 78 -11.45 1.78 9.52
C PHE A 78 -12.87 1.49 9.02
N PRO A 79 -13.64 2.52 8.63
CA PRO A 79 -14.98 2.30 8.11
C PRO A 79 -14.93 1.73 6.69
N TRP A 80 -15.65 0.64 6.48
CA TRP A 80 -15.89 0.03 5.17
C TRP A 80 -17.37 0.15 4.84
N GLY A 81 -17.76 1.29 4.28
CA GLY A 81 -19.15 1.63 4.14
C GLY A 81 -19.81 1.75 5.52
N LYS A 82 -20.86 0.99 5.76
CA LYS A 82 -21.62 1.00 7.02
C LYS A 82 -21.06 0.06 8.09
N ARG A 83 -20.06 -0.74 7.77
CA ARG A 83 -19.47 -1.72 8.70
C ARG A 83 -18.05 -1.34 9.07
N PRO A 84 -17.58 -1.71 10.26
CA PRO A 84 -16.17 -1.57 10.57
C PRO A 84 -15.34 -2.63 9.82
N CYS A 85 -14.18 -2.24 9.37
CA CYS A 85 -13.18 -3.17 8.83
C CYS A 85 -12.08 -3.41 9.85
N HIS A 86 -11.75 -4.68 10.04
CA HIS A 86 -10.60 -5.14 10.83
C HIS A 86 -9.56 -5.67 9.83
N GLN A 87 -8.47 -4.95 9.68
CA GLN A 87 -7.46 -5.27 8.68
C GLN A 87 -6.11 -5.58 9.31
N ILE A 88 -5.47 -6.62 8.79
CA ILE A 88 -4.04 -6.88 9.04
C ILE A 88 -3.32 -6.56 7.73
N CYS A 89 -2.31 -5.70 7.80
CA CYS A 89 -1.52 -5.33 6.63
C CYS A 89 -0.03 -5.49 6.93
N LEU A 90 0.67 -6.19 6.04
CA LEU A 90 2.11 -6.33 6.07
C LEU A 90 2.74 -5.31 5.13
N TYR A 91 3.69 -4.52 5.61
CA TYR A 91 4.39 -3.48 4.84
C TYR A 91 5.83 -3.88 4.62
N TYR A 92 6.20 -4.03 3.34
CA TYR A 92 7.55 -4.40 2.93
C TYR A 92 8.26 -3.23 2.26
N ASN A 93 9.56 -3.11 2.51
CA ASN A 93 10.42 -2.31 1.66
C ASN A 93 10.63 -3.06 0.35
N VAL A 94 10.51 -2.37 -0.77
CA VAL A 94 10.67 -2.95 -2.11
C VAL A 94 11.56 -2.04 -2.95
N HIS A 95 12.12 -2.59 -4.05
CA HIS A 95 12.82 -1.78 -5.04
C HIS A 95 12.49 -2.23 -6.46
N LEU A 96 12.59 -1.30 -7.41
CA LEU A 96 12.36 -1.57 -8.81
C LEU A 96 13.53 -2.37 -9.40
N VAL A 97 13.19 -3.34 -10.26
CA VAL A 97 14.18 -4.12 -11.03
C VAL A 97 14.06 -3.91 -12.53
N ASP A 98 13.16 -3.01 -12.95
CA ASP A 98 13.03 -2.54 -14.32
C ASP A 98 12.91 -1.01 -14.34
N ASP A 99 12.76 -0.43 -15.54
CA ASP A 99 12.66 1.01 -15.78
C ASP A 99 11.33 1.40 -16.47
N ASN A 100 10.29 0.61 -16.26
CA ASN A 100 9.02 0.76 -17.00
C ASN A 100 8.17 1.93 -16.53
N ILE A 101 8.42 2.49 -15.35
CA ILE A 101 7.62 3.60 -14.81
C ILE A 101 8.47 4.87 -14.70
N PRO A 102 7.82 6.05 -14.79
CA PRO A 102 8.51 7.32 -14.49
C PRO A 102 9.02 7.35 -13.06
N LEU A 103 10.17 8.00 -12.82
CA LEU A 103 10.79 8.11 -11.50
C LEU A 103 10.54 9.46 -10.84
N ASP A 104 9.62 10.25 -11.35
CA ASP A 104 9.22 11.54 -10.79
C ASP A 104 7.81 11.91 -11.25
N GLY A 105 7.16 12.81 -10.49
CA GLY A 105 5.86 13.37 -10.82
C GLY A 105 4.70 12.41 -10.63
N VAL A 106 3.64 12.66 -11.40
CA VAL A 106 2.40 11.88 -11.39
C VAL A 106 2.30 11.09 -12.68
N PHE A 107 1.87 9.85 -12.58
CA PHE A 107 1.57 9.04 -13.74
C PHE A 107 0.34 8.17 -13.51
N HIS A 108 -0.18 7.59 -14.58
CA HIS A 108 -1.42 6.84 -14.56
C HIS A 108 -1.14 5.36 -14.80
N GLY A 109 -1.83 4.51 -14.04
CA GLY A 109 -1.94 3.09 -14.27
C GLY A 109 -3.41 2.71 -14.36
N TYR A 110 -3.68 1.44 -14.45
CA TYR A 110 -5.05 0.94 -14.41
C TYR A 110 -5.07 -0.49 -13.91
N ASP A 111 -6.20 -0.86 -13.31
CA ASP A 111 -6.50 -2.23 -12.93
C ASP A 111 -7.78 -2.68 -13.66
N GLU A 112 -7.89 -3.96 -13.96
CA GLU A 112 -9.08 -4.56 -14.57
C GLU A 112 -9.76 -5.46 -13.54
N LEU A 113 -10.92 -5.01 -13.04
CA LEU A 113 -11.75 -5.77 -12.12
C LEU A 113 -13.09 -6.05 -12.78
N ASP A 114 -13.52 -7.32 -12.83
CA ASP A 114 -14.82 -7.73 -13.33
C ASP A 114 -15.13 -7.16 -14.73
N ASN A 115 -14.15 -7.15 -15.64
CA ASN A 115 -14.22 -6.57 -16.98
C ASN A 115 -14.38 -5.04 -17.01
N GLU A 116 -14.20 -4.37 -15.87
CA GLU A 116 -14.15 -2.91 -15.80
C GLU A 116 -12.72 -2.43 -15.65
N ARG A 117 -12.37 -1.36 -16.38
CA ARG A 117 -11.08 -0.69 -16.23
C ARG A 117 -11.21 0.37 -15.15
N ILE A 118 -10.38 0.25 -14.11
CA ILE A 118 -10.27 1.25 -13.05
C ILE A 118 -8.97 2.01 -13.26
N ASP A 119 -9.07 3.31 -13.52
CA ASP A 119 -7.90 4.17 -13.66
C ASP A 119 -7.33 4.50 -12.27
N LEU A 120 -6.01 4.39 -12.14
CA LEU A 120 -5.29 4.64 -10.91
C LEU A 120 -4.24 5.72 -11.17
N ASP A 121 -4.13 6.66 -10.24
CA ASP A 121 -3.08 7.68 -10.28
C ASP A 121 -2.02 7.36 -9.23
N PHE A 122 -0.75 7.52 -9.62
CA PHE A 122 0.41 7.33 -8.77
C PHE A 122 1.24 8.60 -8.74
N CYS A 123 1.85 8.86 -7.61
CA CYS A 123 2.62 10.09 -7.41
C CYS A 123 3.86 9.82 -6.56
N TRP A 124 4.98 10.37 -7.01
CA TRP A 124 6.20 10.42 -6.21
C TRP A 124 6.12 11.62 -5.27
N VAL A 125 6.17 11.35 -3.97
CA VAL A 125 6.08 12.37 -2.91
C VAL A 125 7.40 12.39 -2.15
N SER A 126 7.97 13.58 -1.95
CA SER A 126 9.23 13.68 -1.23
C SER A 126 9.07 13.30 0.25
N LEU A 127 10.11 12.69 0.81
CA LEU A 127 10.13 12.38 2.25
C LEU A 127 10.09 13.67 3.08
N GLU A 128 10.61 14.79 2.56
CA GLU A 128 10.51 16.10 3.21
C GLU A 128 9.05 16.56 3.33
N ASP A 129 8.23 16.33 2.31
CA ASP A 129 6.80 16.63 2.38
C ASP A 129 6.08 15.80 3.41
N LEU A 130 6.46 14.52 3.58
CA LEU A 130 5.93 13.68 4.66
C LEU A 130 6.29 14.24 6.04
N LYS A 131 7.52 14.72 6.22
CA LYS A 131 7.94 15.37 7.48
C LYS A 131 7.14 16.63 7.76
N LYS A 132 6.74 17.36 6.73
CA LYS A 132 5.97 18.60 6.84
C LYS A 132 4.48 18.38 7.05
N GLY A 133 4.00 17.13 7.02
CA GLY A 133 2.62 16.80 7.35
C GLY A 133 1.75 16.32 6.19
N THR A 134 2.32 16.01 5.01
CA THR A 134 1.56 15.34 3.97
C THR A 134 1.07 13.99 4.51
N LYS A 135 -0.23 13.76 4.41
CA LYS A 135 -0.87 12.60 5.01
C LYS A 135 -0.82 11.39 4.09
N VAL A 136 -0.37 10.28 4.64
CA VAL A 136 -0.42 8.96 4.02
C VAL A 136 -1.06 8.01 5.03
N TYR A 137 -2.08 7.27 4.61
CA TYR A 137 -2.74 6.35 5.52
C TYR A 137 -2.13 4.95 5.42
N PRO A 138 -1.95 4.26 6.54
CA PRO A 138 -2.22 4.72 7.92
C PRO A 138 -1.17 5.71 8.43
N LEU A 139 -1.61 6.75 9.14
CA LEU A 139 -0.71 7.84 9.61
C LEU A 139 0.42 7.33 10.50
N GLU A 140 0.16 6.32 11.32
CA GLU A 140 1.13 5.74 12.26
C GLU A 140 2.35 5.13 11.53
N LEU A 141 2.19 4.77 10.25
CA LEU A 141 3.28 4.19 9.46
C LEU A 141 4.34 5.22 9.06
N ILE A 142 3.96 6.49 8.92
CA ILE A 142 4.84 7.57 8.40
C ILE A 142 6.14 7.66 9.18
N GLN A 143 6.09 7.61 10.51
CA GLN A 143 7.31 7.70 11.34
C GLN A 143 8.31 6.58 11.03
N TYR A 144 7.83 5.39 10.70
CA TYR A 144 8.68 4.24 10.40
C TYR A 144 9.21 4.26 8.96
N ILE A 145 8.51 4.93 8.06
CA ILE A 145 9.01 5.20 6.71
C ILE A 145 10.17 6.21 6.78
N LEU A 146 10.01 7.27 7.56
CA LEU A 146 10.99 8.34 7.69
C LEU A 146 12.23 7.90 8.47
N GLU A 147 12.07 7.13 9.52
CA GLU A 147 13.14 6.65 10.39
C GLU A 147 13.02 5.14 10.61
N PRO A 148 13.35 4.31 9.60
CA PRO A 148 13.27 2.87 9.76
C PRO A 148 14.33 2.38 10.74
N GLY A 149 13.90 1.58 11.71
CA GLY A 149 14.77 0.86 12.61
C GLY A 149 15.26 -0.46 12.02
N LYS A 150 15.94 -1.26 12.84
CA LYS A 150 16.45 -2.58 12.45
C LYS A 150 15.43 -3.70 12.64
N GLU A 151 14.42 -3.46 13.46
CA GLU A 151 13.43 -4.46 13.84
C GLU A 151 12.10 -4.24 13.12
N ILE A 152 11.33 -5.30 12.95
CA ILE A 152 9.97 -5.24 12.43
C ILE A 152 9.09 -4.55 13.47
N VAL A 153 8.35 -3.55 13.03
CA VAL A 153 7.48 -2.76 13.88
C VAL A 153 6.05 -3.31 13.84
N HIS A 154 5.41 -3.37 15.01
CA HIS A 154 3.98 -3.61 15.11
C HIS A 154 3.29 -2.31 15.53
N PHE A 155 2.25 -1.91 14.81
CA PHE A 155 1.46 -0.73 15.18
C PHE A 155 -0.05 -1.01 15.07
N VAL A 156 -0.82 -0.17 15.74
CA VAL A 156 -2.28 -0.20 15.70
C VAL A 156 -2.77 1.16 15.19
N SER A 157 -3.68 1.13 14.23
CA SER A 157 -4.31 2.33 13.68
C SER A 157 -5.83 2.21 13.83
N LYS A 158 -6.43 3.08 14.62
CA LYS A 158 -7.88 3.13 14.82
C LYS A 158 -8.42 4.40 14.18
N GLN A 159 -9.13 4.22 13.06
CA GLN A 159 -9.72 5.30 12.29
C GLN A 159 -11.25 5.34 12.46
N ILE A 160 -11.74 4.62 13.47
CA ILE A 160 -13.16 4.58 13.84
C ILE A 160 -13.33 4.75 15.35
#